data_4af1cf277245657878b852d20c4ee923
#
_entry.id   4af1cf277245657878b852d20c4ee923
#
_cell.length_a   1.000
_cell.length_b   1.000
_cell.length_c   1.000
_cell.angle_alpha   90.00
_cell.angle_beta   90.00
_cell.angle_gamma   90.00
#
_symmetry.space_group_name_H-M   'P 1'
#
loop_
_entity.id
_entity.type
_entity.pdbx_description
1 polymer ?
#
loop_
_entity_poly.entity_id
_entity_poly.type
_entity_poly.pdbx_seq_one_letter_code
_entity_poly.pdbx_strand_id
1 'polypeptide(L)'
;PPAVYEKMLNGNINNSFLFRWKKNRMEYSMGLFVYYFGTKKKYENVEHHTIKFGNKYKEHLNDIFNNKKLNEDISYYLHRPSSTDKSMAPEGNDCFYVLVPVPNNQSKIDWSVEGEKMKNLVIDKMEKDLMPNLRKNIVEDFYLTPDYFEKDLNTKYGSGFSIQPKFSQSAYFRFHNKSEIYDGLYFVGAGTHPGA
;
A
#
# COMPACT_ATOMS: atom_id res chain seq x y z
N PRO A 1 -10.11 9.74 7.29
CA PRO A 1 -10.70 10.92 7.98
C PRO A 1 -9.75 11.61 8.96
N PRO A 2 -8.93 10.92 9.83
CA PRO A 2 -8.10 11.63 10.80
C PRO A 2 -7.17 12.67 10.18
N ALA A 3 -6.51 12.31 9.06
CA ALA A 3 -5.62 13.23 8.36
C ALA A 3 -6.35 14.45 7.76
N VAL A 4 -7.59 14.24 7.27
CA VAL A 4 -8.43 15.34 6.78
C VAL A 4 -8.76 16.30 7.91
N TYR A 5 -9.21 15.77 9.04
CA TYR A 5 -9.49 16.60 10.21
C TYR A 5 -8.24 17.38 10.67
N GLU A 6 -7.07 16.75 10.70
CA GLU A 6 -5.84 17.37 11.17
C GLU A 6 -5.28 18.42 10.20
N LYS A 7 -5.28 18.11 8.91
CA LYS A 7 -4.57 18.91 7.89
C LYS A 7 -5.47 19.93 7.20
N MET A 8 -6.76 19.67 7.05
CA MET A 8 -7.65 20.45 6.19
C MET A 8 -8.71 21.26 6.94
N LEU A 9 -9.04 20.91 8.18
CA LEU A 9 -10.16 21.48 8.92
C LEU A 9 -9.73 22.29 10.16
N ASN A 10 -8.55 22.92 10.11
CA ASN A 10 -8.05 23.89 11.10
C ASN A 10 -8.49 23.65 12.58
N GLY A 11 -8.20 22.47 13.09
CA GLY A 11 -7.85 22.29 14.49
C GLY A 11 -8.88 22.42 15.61
N ASN A 12 -10.11 22.89 15.41
CA ASN A 12 -11.12 22.98 16.49
C ASN A 12 -11.65 21.60 16.98
N ILE A 13 -11.17 20.53 16.36
CA ILE A 13 -11.51 19.13 16.69
C ILE A 13 -10.91 18.67 18.02
N ASN A 14 -9.88 19.35 18.50
CA ASN A 14 -9.24 19.00 19.78
C ASN A 14 -10.17 19.09 20.99
N ASN A 15 -11.36 19.65 20.84
CA ASN A 15 -12.32 19.81 21.93
C ASN A 15 -13.21 18.58 22.16
N SER A 16 -13.30 17.63 21.21
CA SER A 16 -14.04 16.38 21.43
C SER A 16 -13.17 15.35 22.15
N PHE A 17 -13.50 15.05 23.41
CA PHE A 17 -12.84 14.02 24.20
C PHE A 17 -12.90 12.64 23.51
N LEU A 18 -14.03 12.26 22.97
CA LEU A 18 -14.24 10.98 22.26
C LEU A 18 -13.36 10.89 21.00
N PHE A 19 -13.27 11.97 20.22
CA PHE A 19 -12.40 11.99 19.03
C PHE A 19 -10.93 11.85 19.41
N ARG A 20 -10.45 12.58 20.42
CA ARG A 20 -9.06 12.48 20.91
C ARG A 20 -8.75 11.09 21.43
N TRP A 21 -9.67 10.51 22.22
CA TRP A 21 -9.53 9.15 22.73
C TRP A 21 -9.45 8.12 21.60
N LYS A 22 -10.35 8.18 20.60
CA LYS A 22 -10.36 7.33 19.43
C LYS A 22 -9.07 7.51 18.61
N LYS A 23 -8.67 8.75 18.32
CA LYS A 23 -7.46 9.09 17.58
C LYS A 23 -6.18 8.52 18.21
N ASN A 24 -6.03 8.65 19.52
CA ASN A 24 -4.82 8.21 20.24
C ASN A 24 -4.68 6.68 20.31
N ARG A 25 -5.76 5.94 20.10
CA ARG A 25 -5.78 4.48 20.09
C ARG A 25 -5.80 3.85 18.71
N MET A 26 -5.86 4.66 17.66
CA MET A 26 -5.86 4.15 16.30
C MET A 26 -4.52 3.54 15.92
N GLU A 27 -4.61 2.35 15.37
CA GLU A 27 -3.49 1.69 14.70
C GLU A 27 -3.68 1.79 13.19
N TYR A 28 -2.61 2.16 12.51
CA TYR A 28 -2.61 2.36 11.07
C TYR A 28 -2.17 1.10 10.34
N SER A 29 -2.72 0.90 9.13
CA SER A 29 -2.35 -0.23 8.28
C SER A 29 -0.88 -0.16 7.87
N MET A 30 -0.39 -1.24 7.30
CA MET A 30 0.91 -1.27 6.67
C MET A 30 1.03 -0.17 5.60
N GLY A 31 2.25 0.22 5.30
CA GLY A 31 2.60 0.93 4.09
C GLY A 31 2.63 0.00 2.89
N LEU A 32 2.74 0.58 1.71
CA LEU A 32 2.86 -0.14 0.45
C LEU A 32 4.10 0.32 -0.31
N PHE A 33 4.87 -0.63 -0.80
CA PHE A 33 5.80 -0.41 -1.88
C PHE A 33 5.12 -0.90 -3.15
N VAL A 34 4.92 0.00 -4.11
CA VAL A 34 4.24 -0.34 -5.38
C VAL A 34 5.21 -0.09 -6.52
N TYR A 35 5.53 -1.14 -7.26
CA TYR A 35 6.46 -1.08 -8.37
C TYR A 35 5.71 -1.29 -9.68
N TYR A 36 5.77 -0.31 -10.57
CA TYR A 36 5.17 -0.31 -11.90
C TYR A 36 6.24 -0.55 -12.95
N PHE A 37 5.95 -1.40 -13.94
CA PHE A 37 6.88 -1.63 -15.05
C PHE A 37 6.19 -2.12 -16.32
N GLY A 38 6.79 -1.78 -17.45
CA GLY A 38 6.47 -2.30 -18.76
C GLY A 38 7.55 -3.26 -19.27
N THR A 39 7.15 -4.29 -20.02
CA THR A 39 8.10 -5.24 -20.61
C THR A 39 7.93 -5.34 -22.13
N LYS A 40 9.05 -5.50 -22.84
CA LYS A 40 9.09 -5.78 -24.29
C LYS A 40 8.77 -7.23 -24.66
N LYS A 41 8.37 -8.05 -23.68
CA LYS A 41 8.03 -9.46 -23.84
C LYS A 41 6.75 -9.73 -23.06
N LYS A 42 5.84 -10.54 -23.62
CA LYS A 42 4.67 -11.06 -22.90
C LYS A 42 5.06 -12.21 -21.98
N TYR A 43 4.45 -12.21 -20.78
CA TYR A 43 4.57 -13.27 -19.80
C TYR A 43 3.21 -13.98 -19.65
N GLU A 44 2.88 -14.82 -20.62
CA GLU A 44 1.54 -15.45 -20.73
C GLU A 44 1.23 -16.40 -19.58
N ASN A 45 2.25 -16.87 -18.87
CA ASN A 45 2.14 -17.68 -17.65
C ASN A 45 1.78 -16.87 -16.39
N VAL A 46 1.70 -15.55 -16.50
CA VAL A 46 1.28 -14.66 -15.39
C VAL A 46 -0.18 -14.30 -15.59
N GLU A 47 -1.00 -14.69 -14.64
CA GLU A 47 -2.43 -14.39 -14.64
C GLU A 47 -2.70 -12.89 -14.37
N HIS A 48 -3.94 -12.45 -14.64
CA HIS A 48 -4.35 -11.05 -14.36
C HIS A 48 -4.06 -10.64 -12.91
N HIS A 49 -4.33 -11.53 -11.97
CA HIS A 49 -4.03 -11.38 -10.56
C HIS A 49 -3.22 -12.57 -10.06
N THR A 50 -2.05 -12.32 -9.52
CA THR A 50 -1.18 -13.35 -8.94
C THR A 50 -0.74 -12.93 -7.54
N ILE A 51 -0.90 -13.82 -6.56
CA ILE A 51 -0.40 -13.61 -5.21
C ILE A 51 0.67 -14.65 -4.91
N LYS A 52 1.85 -14.18 -4.47
CA LYS A 52 2.94 -15.04 -4.01
C LYS A 52 3.18 -14.79 -2.53
N PHE A 53 3.15 -15.86 -1.76
CA PHE A 53 3.51 -15.82 -0.34
C PHE A 53 5.00 -16.14 -0.17
N GLY A 54 5.66 -15.39 0.70
CA GLY A 54 6.99 -15.73 1.20
C GLY A 54 6.95 -17.00 2.06
N ASN A 55 8.09 -17.67 2.21
CA ASN A 55 8.18 -18.90 3.01
C ASN A 55 7.93 -18.64 4.50
N LYS A 56 8.26 -17.44 4.97
CA LYS A 56 8.12 -17.01 6.37
C LYS A 56 7.02 -15.96 6.53
N TYR A 57 5.86 -16.20 5.95
CA TYR A 57 4.76 -15.25 5.90
C TYR A 57 4.38 -14.65 7.27
N LYS A 58 4.30 -15.48 8.33
CA LYS A 58 3.98 -15.00 9.69
C LYS A 58 5.06 -14.07 10.25
N GLU A 59 6.34 -14.40 10.02
CA GLU A 59 7.46 -13.54 10.43
C GLU A 59 7.41 -12.21 9.67
N HIS A 60 7.14 -12.26 8.36
CA HIS A 60 6.99 -11.07 7.53
C HIS A 60 5.89 -10.14 8.06
N LEU A 61 4.72 -10.67 8.40
CA LEU A 61 3.65 -9.87 9.02
C LEU A 61 4.08 -9.27 10.36
N ASN A 62 4.77 -10.06 11.19
CA ASN A 62 5.28 -9.54 12.47
C ASN A 62 6.33 -8.43 12.27
N ASP A 63 7.18 -8.55 11.26
CA ASP A 63 8.16 -7.53 10.92
C ASP A 63 7.49 -6.23 10.44
N ILE A 64 6.43 -6.34 9.64
CA ILE A 64 5.67 -5.18 9.17
C ILE A 64 4.96 -4.43 10.32
N PHE A 65 4.22 -5.15 11.14
CA PHE A 65 3.32 -4.51 12.12
C PHE A 65 3.94 -4.22 13.47
N ASN A 66 4.83 -5.10 13.96
CA ASN A 66 5.40 -5.02 15.30
C ASN A 66 6.85 -4.54 15.29
N ASN A 67 7.73 -5.24 14.57
CA ASN A 67 9.16 -4.92 14.55
C ASN A 67 9.47 -3.69 13.68
N LYS A 68 8.58 -3.35 12.75
CA LYS A 68 8.69 -2.21 11.82
C LYS A 68 10.00 -2.20 11.03
N LYS A 69 10.37 -3.36 10.50
CA LYS A 69 11.58 -3.56 9.67
C LYS A 69 11.23 -4.23 8.35
N LEU A 70 12.09 -4.01 7.34
CA LEU A 70 12.02 -4.72 6.07
C LEU A 70 12.48 -6.17 6.23
N ASN A 71 11.97 -7.04 5.36
CA ASN A 71 12.32 -8.44 5.30
C ASN A 71 12.65 -8.82 3.86
N GLU A 72 13.60 -9.71 3.64
CA GLU A 72 13.97 -10.21 2.32
C GLU A 72 13.01 -11.29 1.80
N ASP A 73 12.34 -12.01 2.71
CA ASP A 73 11.33 -13.01 2.35
C ASP A 73 9.95 -12.35 2.23
N ILE A 74 9.79 -11.56 1.16
CA ILE A 74 8.58 -10.79 0.88
C ILE A 74 7.45 -11.66 0.29
N SER A 75 6.22 -11.31 0.68
CA SER A 75 5.01 -11.68 -0.07
C SER A 75 4.63 -10.51 -0.98
N TYR A 76 4.10 -10.81 -2.16
CA TYR A 76 3.69 -9.76 -3.09
C TYR A 76 2.44 -10.12 -3.87
N TYR A 77 1.72 -9.11 -4.29
CA TYR A 77 0.65 -9.18 -5.27
C TYR A 77 1.16 -8.62 -6.60
N LEU A 78 0.98 -9.37 -7.69
CA LEU A 78 1.32 -8.98 -9.04
C LEU A 78 0.04 -8.84 -9.87
N HIS A 79 -0.12 -7.70 -10.52
CA HIS A 79 -1.23 -7.40 -11.42
C HIS A 79 -0.72 -7.22 -12.85
N ARG A 80 -1.37 -7.92 -13.80
CA ARG A 80 -1.12 -7.84 -15.24
C ARG A 80 -2.40 -7.40 -15.97
N PRO A 81 -2.71 -6.10 -16.03
CA PRO A 81 -3.95 -5.64 -16.67
C PRO A 81 -3.98 -5.92 -18.17
N SER A 82 -2.83 -5.92 -18.84
CA SER A 82 -2.70 -6.23 -20.27
C SER A 82 -3.14 -7.65 -20.67
N SER A 83 -3.29 -8.56 -19.69
CA SER A 83 -3.85 -9.90 -19.94
C SER A 83 -5.32 -9.85 -20.34
N THR A 84 -6.07 -8.88 -19.82
CA THR A 84 -7.51 -8.71 -20.04
C THR A 84 -7.79 -7.57 -21.02
N ASP A 85 -7.11 -6.43 -20.83
CA ASP A 85 -7.24 -5.26 -21.70
C ASP A 85 -5.96 -5.04 -22.51
N LYS A 86 -5.99 -5.44 -23.78
CA LYS A 86 -4.82 -5.32 -24.68
C LYS A 86 -4.40 -3.88 -24.95
N SER A 87 -5.28 -2.89 -24.71
CA SER A 87 -4.94 -1.48 -24.88
C SER A 87 -3.98 -0.93 -23.81
N MET A 88 -3.79 -1.67 -22.71
CA MET A 88 -2.93 -1.28 -21.59
C MET A 88 -1.43 -1.39 -21.87
N ALA A 89 -1.01 -2.02 -23.00
CA ALA A 89 0.38 -2.10 -23.42
C ALA A 89 0.47 -2.10 -24.96
N PRO A 90 1.59 -1.63 -25.56
CA PRO A 90 1.83 -1.79 -26.98
C PRO A 90 1.81 -3.26 -27.42
N GLU A 91 1.56 -3.49 -28.70
CA GLU A 91 1.54 -4.85 -29.25
C GLU A 91 2.85 -5.59 -28.98
N GLY A 92 2.75 -6.84 -28.51
CA GLY A 92 3.91 -7.66 -28.13
C GLY A 92 4.44 -7.39 -26.72
N ASN A 93 3.99 -6.34 -26.05
CA ASN A 93 4.43 -5.93 -24.73
C ASN A 93 3.40 -6.32 -23.63
N ASP A 94 3.84 -6.19 -22.38
CA ASP A 94 2.98 -6.30 -21.21
C ASP A 94 3.21 -5.12 -20.25
N CYS A 95 2.21 -4.81 -19.42
CA CYS A 95 2.36 -3.90 -18.30
C CYS A 95 1.95 -4.57 -16.98
N PHE A 96 2.60 -4.14 -15.92
CA PHE A 96 2.45 -4.74 -14.59
C PHE A 96 2.52 -3.70 -13.48
N TYR A 97 1.90 -4.03 -12.36
CA TYR A 97 2.36 -3.49 -11.08
C TYR A 97 2.48 -4.59 -10.01
N VAL A 98 3.43 -4.40 -9.12
CA VAL A 98 3.65 -5.26 -7.96
C VAL A 98 3.40 -4.45 -6.71
N LEU A 99 2.61 -4.99 -5.81
CA LEU A 99 2.37 -4.42 -4.50
C LEU A 99 3.01 -5.31 -3.43
N VAL A 100 3.91 -4.73 -2.66
CA VAL A 100 4.56 -5.38 -1.52
C VAL A 100 4.11 -4.66 -0.24
N PRO A 101 3.50 -5.36 0.72
CA PRO A 101 3.25 -4.79 2.03
C PRO A 101 4.56 -4.55 2.78
N VAL A 102 4.73 -3.35 3.30
CA VAL A 102 5.92 -2.91 4.03
C VAL A 102 5.52 -2.15 5.30
N PRO A 103 6.43 -1.93 6.26
CA PRO A 103 6.14 -1.05 7.38
C PRO A 103 5.73 0.34 6.91
N ASN A 104 4.78 0.96 7.59
CA ASN A 104 4.45 2.36 7.36
C ASN A 104 5.52 3.30 7.96
N ASN A 105 5.43 4.62 7.71
CA ASN A 105 6.44 5.61 8.10
C ASN A 105 6.65 5.78 9.62
N GLN A 106 5.90 5.08 10.46
CA GLN A 106 6.26 4.95 11.88
C GLN A 106 7.54 4.13 12.09
N SER A 107 7.98 3.37 11.07
CA SER A 107 9.24 2.60 11.09
C SER A 107 10.49 3.46 10.97
N LYS A 108 10.37 4.68 10.41
CA LYS A 108 11.49 5.58 10.08
C LYS A 108 12.48 4.97 9.07
N ILE A 109 12.02 4.10 8.18
CA ILE A 109 12.82 3.55 7.08
C ILE A 109 13.16 4.70 6.12
N ASP A 110 14.42 4.80 5.74
CA ASP A 110 14.88 5.77 4.72
C ASP A 110 14.61 5.21 3.33
N TRP A 111 13.47 5.61 2.76
CA TRP A 111 13.05 5.15 1.44
C TRP A 111 13.89 5.71 0.29
N SER A 112 14.69 6.75 0.52
CA SER A 112 15.65 7.23 -0.49
C SER A 112 16.78 6.22 -0.75
N VAL A 113 17.08 5.39 0.24
CA VAL A 113 18.09 4.32 0.18
C VAL A 113 17.43 2.95 -0.07
N GLU A 114 16.38 2.64 0.69
CA GLU A 114 15.78 1.29 0.69
C GLU A 114 14.85 1.07 -0.53
N GLY A 115 14.39 2.13 -1.20
CA GLY A 115 13.50 2.01 -2.35
C GLY A 115 14.12 1.22 -3.50
N GLU A 116 15.36 1.56 -3.89
CA GLU A 116 16.09 0.85 -4.97
C GLU A 116 16.45 -0.59 -4.59
N LYS A 117 16.79 -0.83 -3.33
CA LYS A 117 17.05 -2.18 -2.84
C LYS A 117 15.79 -3.05 -2.91
N MET A 118 14.66 -2.49 -2.48
CA MET A 118 13.36 -3.18 -2.54
C MET A 118 12.96 -3.47 -3.97
N LYS A 119 13.12 -2.52 -4.91
CA LYS A 119 12.88 -2.75 -6.34
C LYS A 119 13.70 -3.94 -6.84
N ASN A 120 15.00 -3.96 -6.57
CA ASN A 120 15.87 -5.04 -7.00
C ASN A 120 15.47 -6.38 -6.38
N LEU A 121 15.13 -6.42 -5.11
CA LEU A 121 14.62 -7.61 -4.42
C LEU A 121 13.34 -8.14 -5.08
N VAL A 122 12.41 -7.26 -5.42
CA VAL A 122 11.15 -7.62 -6.10
C VAL A 122 11.44 -8.21 -7.48
N ILE A 123 12.31 -7.58 -8.27
CA ILE A 123 12.69 -8.07 -9.59
C ILE A 123 13.33 -9.47 -9.48
N ASP A 124 14.29 -9.66 -8.57
CA ASP A 124 14.98 -10.93 -8.37
C ASP A 124 14.01 -12.07 -7.98
N LYS A 125 13.06 -11.77 -7.08
CA LYS A 125 12.01 -12.71 -6.69
C LYS A 125 11.10 -13.09 -7.87
N MET A 126 10.62 -12.10 -8.63
CA MET A 126 9.77 -12.35 -9.79
C MET A 126 10.53 -13.11 -10.90
N GLU A 127 11.80 -12.76 -11.14
CA GLU A 127 12.64 -13.44 -12.13
C GLU A 127 12.80 -14.92 -11.82
N LYS A 128 13.04 -15.23 -10.56
CA LYS A 128 13.17 -16.61 -10.05
C LYS A 128 11.85 -17.38 -10.10
N ASP A 129 10.76 -16.75 -9.73
CA ASP A 129 9.50 -17.45 -9.46
C ASP A 129 8.59 -17.57 -10.69
N LEU A 130 8.50 -16.52 -11.53
CA LEU A 130 7.43 -16.38 -12.51
C LEU A 130 7.86 -15.83 -13.86
N MET A 131 8.86 -14.94 -13.90
CA MET A 131 9.14 -14.11 -15.06
C MET A 131 10.63 -14.21 -15.49
N PRO A 132 11.07 -15.33 -16.08
CA PRO A 132 12.47 -15.52 -16.44
C PRO A 132 13.01 -14.40 -17.33
N ASN A 133 14.21 -13.89 -17.01
CA ASN A 133 14.88 -12.78 -17.68
C ASN A 133 14.11 -11.44 -17.58
N LEU A 134 13.33 -11.22 -16.52
CA LEU A 134 12.54 -10.02 -16.33
C LEU A 134 13.40 -8.75 -16.46
N ARG A 135 14.49 -8.66 -15.73
CA ARG A 135 15.40 -7.49 -15.72
C ARG A 135 15.82 -7.03 -17.12
N LYS A 136 16.07 -7.97 -18.03
CA LYS A 136 16.47 -7.69 -19.44
C LYS A 136 15.28 -7.25 -20.31
N ASN A 137 14.07 -7.52 -19.88
CA ASN A 137 12.85 -7.24 -20.64
C ASN A 137 12.10 -6.00 -20.16
N ILE A 138 12.45 -5.44 -19.01
CA ILE A 138 11.90 -4.15 -18.55
C ILE A 138 12.35 -3.05 -19.51
N VAL A 139 11.41 -2.22 -19.95
CA VAL A 139 11.62 -1.07 -20.86
C VAL A 139 11.41 0.27 -20.16
N GLU A 140 10.50 0.30 -19.18
CA GLU A 140 10.18 1.48 -18.38
C GLU A 140 9.76 1.02 -16.99
N ASP A 141 10.18 1.73 -15.95
CA ASP A 141 9.76 1.40 -14.59
C ASP A 141 9.78 2.62 -13.65
N PHE A 142 8.97 2.55 -12.60
CA PHE A 142 9.04 3.43 -11.45
C PHE A 142 8.42 2.76 -10.23
N TYR A 143 8.69 3.30 -9.05
CA TYR A 143 8.09 2.79 -7.81
C TYR A 143 7.58 3.92 -6.91
N LEU A 144 6.59 3.57 -6.08
CA LEU A 144 6.01 4.43 -5.06
C LEU A 144 6.27 3.78 -3.69
N THR A 145 6.69 4.59 -2.74
CA THR A 145 7.01 4.18 -1.38
C THR A 145 5.98 4.75 -0.39
N PRO A 146 5.96 4.33 0.88
CA PRO A 146 5.13 4.95 1.91
C PRO A 146 5.29 6.48 2.00
N ASP A 147 6.46 7.02 1.65
CA ASP A 147 6.68 8.47 1.60
C ASP A 147 5.77 9.17 0.60
N TYR A 148 5.60 8.61 -0.60
CA TYR A 148 4.67 9.13 -1.60
C TYR A 148 3.23 9.13 -1.07
N PHE A 149 2.80 8.01 -0.46
CA PHE A 149 1.47 7.92 0.13
C PHE A 149 1.23 8.97 1.22
N GLU A 150 2.25 9.29 2.01
CA GLU A 150 2.14 10.31 3.06
C GLU A 150 2.17 11.73 2.51
N LYS A 151 3.10 12.04 1.60
CA LYS A 151 3.37 13.41 1.11
C LYS A 151 2.37 13.83 0.04
N ASP A 152 2.12 12.96 -0.95
CA ASP A 152 1.32 13.29 -2.12
C ASP A 152 -0.16 12.90 -1.96
N LEU A 153 -0.43 11.71 -1.36
CA LEU A 153 -1.80 11.24 -1.13
C LEU A 153 -2.35 11.60 0.26
N ASN A 154 -1.57 12.30 1.08
CA ASN A 154 -1.97 12.74 2.42
C ASN A 154 -2.45 11.62 3.36
N THR A 155 -2.00 10.37 3.16
CA THR A 155 -2.32 9.31 4.09
C THR A 155 -1.52 9.45 5.38
N LYS A 156 -2.11 9.08 6.51
CA LYS A 156 -1.39 9.15 7.79
C LYS A 156 -0.33 8.07 7.85
N TYR A 157 0.93 8.48 8.10
CA TYR A 157 2.11 7.61 8.16
C TYR A 157 2.35 6.79 6.87
N GLY A 158 1.91 7.27 5.71
CA GLY A 158 2.07 6.51 4.46
C GLY A 158 1.32 5.17 4.45
N SER A 159 0.26 5.04 5.27
CA SER A 159 -0.53 3.81 5.34
C SER A 159 -1.31 3.56 4.05
N GLY A 160 -1.25 2.33 3.52
CA GLY A 160 -1.90 1.98 2.27
C GLY A 160 -3.43 1.88 2.36
N PHE A 161 -3.97 1.47 3.51
CA PHE A 161 -5.40 1.25 3.73
C PHE A 161 -5.97 2.03 4.91
N SER A 162 -5.37 3.17 5.27
CA SER A 162 -5.76 3.99 6.40
C SER A 162 -5.56 3.25 7.74
N ILE A 163 -6.61 3.02 8.54
CA ILE A 163 -6.50 2.31 9.82
C ILE A 163 -6.58 0.80 9.63
N GLN A 164 -5.90 0.04 10.51
CA GLN A 164 -5.90 -1.42 10.47
C GLN A 164 -7.32 -1.98 10.59
N PRO A 165 -7.64 -3.09 9.90
CA PRO A 165 -8.94 -3.76 9.97
C PRO A 165 -9.07 -4.64 11.22
N LYS A 166 -8.71 -4.10 12.40
CA LYS A 166 -8.97 -4.76 13.68
C LYS A 166 -10.44 -4.66 14.03
N PHE A 167 -10.98 -5.64 14.76
CA PHE A 167 -12.40 -5.63 15.16
C PHE A 167 -12.82 -4.31 15.84
N SER A 168 -11.98 -3.79 16.74
CA SER A 168 -12.21 -2.53 17.44
C SER A 168 -12.13 -1.26 16.59
N GLN A 169 -11.76 -1.36 15.33
CA GLN A 169 -11.63 -0.25 14.37
C GLN A 169 -12.25 -0.56 13.01
N SER A 170 -13.09 -1.59 12.91
CA SER A 170 -13.75 -2.01 11.67
C SER A 170 -15.27 -1.81 11.79
N ALA A 171 -15.96 -1.88 10.68
CA ALA A 171 -17.40 -1.75 10.58
C ALA A 171 -17.91 -0.52 11.39
N TYR A 172 -18.80 -0.71 12.33
CA TYR A 172 -19.39 0.36 13.13
C TYR A 172 -18.36 1.21 13.91
N PHE A 173 -17.24 0.61 14.33
CA PHE A 173 -16.20 1.31 15.09
C PHE A 173 -15.27 2.16 14.21
N ARG A 174 -15.38 2.04 12.89
CA ARG A 174 -14.65 2.89 11.95
C ARG A 174 -15.24 4.30 11.92
N PHE A 175 -14.53 5.26 11.34
CA PHE A 175 -15.09 6.59 11.13
C PHE A 175 -16.33 6.50 10.24
N HIS A 176 -17.39 7.19 10.63
CA HIS A 176 -18.62 7.23 9.85
C HIS A 176 -18.44 8.03 8.57
N ASN A 177 -19.27 7.74 7.57
CA ASN A 177 -19.26 8.47 6.31
C ASN A 177 -19.74 9.92 6.49
N LYS A 178 -20.66 10.19 7.42
CA LYS A 178 -21.04 11.53 7.81
C LYS A 178 -20.19 11.99 9.01
N SER A 179 -19.68 13.23 8.96
CA SER A 179 -18.93 13.81 10.07
C SER A 179 -19.82 13.92 11.32
N GLU A 180 -19.28 13.52 12.47
CA GLU A 180 -19.92 13.68 13.77
C GLU A 180 -19.68 15.08 14.38
N ILE A 181 -18.87 15.93 13.69
CA ILE A 181 -18.39 17.21 14.22
C ILE A 181 -18.84 18.38 13.36
N TYR A 182 -18.91 18.20 12.05
CA TYR A 182 -19.26 19.23 11.08
C TYR A 182 -20.51 18.84 10.30
N ASP A 183 -21.49 19.74 10.28
CA ASP A 183 -22.68 19.57 9.45
C ASP A 183 -22.32 19.68 7.97
N GLY A 184 -22.96 18.85 7.14
CA GLY A 184 -22.77 18.84 5.68
C GLY A 184 -21.45 18.21 5.21
N LEU A 185 -20.58 17.74 6.11
CA LEU A 185 -19.32 17.11 5.75
C LEU A 185 -19.46 15.58 5.70
N TYR A 186 -19.02 15.01 4.56
CA TYR A 186 -19.06 13.56 4.33
C TYR A 186 -17.68 13.06 3.94
N PHE A 187 -17.39 11.80 4.28
CA PHE A 187 -16.14 11.09 3.96
C PHE A 187 -16.42 9.85 3.13
N VAL A 188 -15.51 9.55 2.20
CA VAL A 188 -15.55 8.34 1.38
C VAL A 188 -14.16 7.67 1.36
N GLY A 189 -14.12 6.37 1.09
CA GLY A 189 -12.90 5.59 0.93
C GLY A 189 -12.61 4.63 2.08
N ALA A 190 -11.50 3.89 1.97
CA ALA A 190 -11.12 2.81 2.89
C ALA A 190 -10.98 3.24 4.37
N GLY A 191 -10.83 4.52 4.64
CA GLY A 191 -10.74 5.06 6.00
C GLY A 191 -12.07 5.23 6.74
N THR A 192 -13.21 5.00 6.06
CA THR A 192 -14.56 5.19 6.59
C THR A 192 -15.33 3.87 6.66
N HIS A 193 -16.50 3.90 7.33
CA HIS A 193 -17.40 2.76 7.40
C HIS A 193 -17.82 2.28 5.98
N PRO A 194 -17.86 0.96 5.71
CA PRO A 194 -17.52 -0.16 6.61
C PRO A 194 -16.00 -0.45 6.69
N GLY A 195 -15.19 0.10 5.81
CA GLY A 195 -13.77 -0.15 5.67
C GLY A 195 -13.39 -0.72 4.30
N ALA A 196 -12.14 -1.16 4.16
CA ALA A 196 -11.64 -1.92 3.01
C ALA A 196 -11.87 -3.40 3.24
#